data_cf242ad9487cb62be97623cffa540445
#
_entry.id   cf242ad9487cb62be97623cffa540445
#
_cell.length_a   1.000
_cell.length_b   1.000
_cell.length_c   1.000
_cell.angle_alpha   90.00
_cell.angle_beta   90.00
_cell.angle_gamma   90.00
#
_symmetry.space_group_name_H-M   'P 1'
#
loop_
_entity.id
_entity.type
_entity.pdbx_description
1 polymer ?
#
loop_
_entity_poly.entity_id
_entity_poly.type
_entity_poly.pdbx_seq_one_letter_code
_entity_poly.pdbx_strand_id
1 'polypeptide(L)'
;MNDQTIKVDFICVPLSGHLNPQVELALYLQKHTQFRIRFITGESQHPFLNQLGFETVSFLQDEPDAIERAAEFEQQSNNSVFEMLKLFDKSINLIKRTYPYILNALKEHQTDIVVVDFITLSGGIAATHLNIPWITTHPSLFVVEALKGTPSYLGGWKPLDTPLGKVRDWLGWRFVRFIKKSVGLLSRKSLKELDFNLYVDGQENIYSPYSILGLGMKELEFNEDFPASFRFAGPCCLATQNDIQLDFPKTFKRKVLITFGTLLKWVQPQMIDLMLALAQEYPDTLFVFTLGNAADRFKQAQQKAPNFWIYPFVPYDSHLSTFDYVIHQAGAGIFYQCIRHNIPSLLLPQDNDQFDYAARGELARMGIWGKVHNIDQLKTSFQKLLDQKDWSKLNQLNKAYKQYNPGKVLEAEIHRLMRIESE
;
A
#
# COMPACT_ATOMS: atom_id res chain seq x y z
N MET A 1 -19.66 -33.08 -10.38
CA MET A 1 -18.58 -32.08 -10.24
C MET A 1 -17.70 -32.57 -9.10
N ASN A 2 -16.43 -32.86 -9.35
CA ASN A 2 -15.53 -33.28 -8.28
C ASN A 2 -15.47 -32.13 -7.26
N ASP A 3 -15.79 -32.44 -6.00
CA ASP A 3 -15.69 -31.53 -4.84
C ASP A 3 -14.21 -31.28 -4.47
N GLN A 4 -13.38 -30.90 -5.45
CA GLN A 4 -11.98 -30.64 -5.19
C GLN A 4 -11.87 -29.21 -4.67
N THR A 5 -11.44 -29.10 -3.41
CA THR A 5 -11.20 -27.81 -2.74
C THR A 5 -10.10 -27.05 -3.47
N ILE A 6 -10.39 -25.85 -3.98
CA ILE A 6 -9.42 -24.99 -4.67
C ILE A 6 -8.34 -24.54 -3.69
N LYS A 7 -7.07 -24.74 -4.05
CA LYS A 7 -5.89 -24.36 -3.29
C LYS A 7 -5.38 -23.00 -3.77
N VAL A 8 -5.43 -22.00 -2.91
CA VAL A 8 -5.05 -20.61 -3.21
C VAL A 8 -3.82 -20.22 -2.40
N ASP A 9 -2.72 -19.91 -3.06
CA ASP A 9 -1.53 -19.38 -2.39
C ASP A 9 -1.45 -17.87 -2.55
N PHE A 10 -1.33 -17.16 -1.42
CA PHE A 10 -1.03 -15.73 -1.36
C PHE A 10 0.47 -15.52 -1.22
N ILE A 11 1.08 -14.75 -2.12
CA ILE A 11 2.51 -14.47 -2.11
C ILE A 11 2.72 -12.97 -1.94
N CYS A 12 3.29 -12.56 -0.83
CA CYS A 12 3.53 -11.15 -0.52
C CYS A 12 4.74 -10.96 0.38
N VAL A 13 5.35 -9.77 0.32
CA VAL A 13 6.42 -9.39 1.25
C VAL A 13 5.87 -9.16 2.66
N PRO A 14 6.70 -9.36 3.71
CA PRO A 14 6.29 -9.24 5.13
C PRO A 14 6.16 -7.78 5.60
N LEU A 15 5.80 -6.86 4.72
CA LEU A 15 5.62 -5.45 5.00
C LEU A 15 4.14 -5.10 5.15
N SER A 16 3.75 -4.41 6.20
CA SER A 16 2.33 -4.16 6.55
C SER A 16 1.51 -3.54 5.40
N GLY A 17 2.11 -2.64 4.61
CA GLY A 17 1.43 -2.01 3.47
C GLY A 17 1.06 -2.98 2.34
N HIS A 18 1.76 -4.11 2.25
CA HIS A 18 1.58 -5.16 1.25
C HIS A 18 0.85 -6.38 1.81
N LEU A 19 1.19 -6.79 3.04
CA LEU A 19 0.59 -7.94 3.70
C LEU A 19 -0.86 -7.70 4.11
N ASN A 20 -1.18 -6.57 4.74
CA ASN A 20 -2.51 -6.32 5.27
C ASN A 20 -3.62 -6.38 4.20
N PRO A 21 -3.46 -5.81 2.99
CA PRO A 21 -4.42 -6.00 1.91
C PRO A 21 -4.64 -7.48 1.55
N GLN A 22 -3.56 -8.28 1.50
CA GLN A 22 -3.66 -9.72 1.20
C GLN A 22 -4.39 -10.48 2.29
N VAL A 23 -4.14 -10.13 3.57
CA VAL A 23 -4.83 -10.75 4.71
C VAL A 23 -6.32 -10.44 4.68
N GLU A 24 -6.73 -9.22 4.37
CA GLU A 24 -8.15 -8.86 4.25
C GLU A 24 -8.85 -9.68 3.16
N LEU A 25 -8.22 -9.79 1.98
CA LEU A 25 -8.72 -10.60 0.88
C LEU A 25 -8.83 -12.08 1.27
N ALA A 26 -7.82 -12.63 1.92
CA ALA A 26 -7.77 -14.01 2.38
C ALA A 26 -8.84 -14.30 3.44
N LEU A 27 -9.05 -13.41 4.41
CA LEU A 27 -10.10 -13.53 5.42
C LEU A 27 -11.50 -13.51 4.80
N TYR A 28 -11.71 -12.70 3.76
CA TYR A 28 -12.96 -12.75 3.03
C TYR A 28 -13.19 -14.12 2.39
N LEU A 29 -12.19 -14.65 1.66
CA LEU A 29 -12.30 -15.97 1.03
C LEU A 29 -12.49 -17.08 2.06
N GLN A 30 -11.73 -17.07 3.17
CA GLN A 30 -11.86 -18.03 4.26
C GLN A 30 -13.28 -18.09 4.83
N LYS A 31 -13.95 -16.93 4.91
CA LYS A 31 -15.30 -16.81 5.44
C LYS A 31 -16.39 -17.23 4.44
N HIS A 32 -16.18 -16.99 3.15
CA HIS A 32 -17.24 -17.06 2.12
C HIS A 32 -17.09 -18.23 1.15
N THR A 33 -15.93 -18.93 1.17
CA THR A 33 -15.63 -20.05 0.28
C THR A 33 -15.12 -21.27 1.05
N GLN A 34 -14.96 -22.39 0.35
CA GLN A 34 -14.29 -23.60 0.87
C GLN A 34 -12.85 -23.71 0.35
N PHE A 35 -12.23 -22.59 -0.04
CA PHE A 35 -10.85 -22.59 -0.54
C PHE A 35 -9.85 -22.92 0.57
N ARG A 36 -8.83 -23.69 0.24
CA ARG A 36 -7.68 -23.90 1.11
C ARG A 36 -6.66 -22.78 0.84
N ILE A 37 -6.49 -21.91 1.82
CA ILE A 37 -5.68 -20.70 1.70
C ILE A 37 -4.38 -20.87 2.46
N ARG A 38 -3.26 -20.51 1.80
CA ARG A 38 -1.92 -20.53 2.38
C ARG A 38 -1.17 -19.24 2.02
N PHE A 39 -0.29 -18.79 2.92
CA PHE A 39 0.59 -17.64 2.68
C PHE A 39 2.03 -18.10 2.47
N ILE A 40 2.67 -17.58 1.43
CA ILE A 40 4.11 -17.67 1.18
C ILE A 40 4.68 -16.27 1.42
N THR A 41 5.36 -16.07 2.55
CA THR A 41 5.85 -14.75 3.01
C THR A 41 7.05 -14.89 3.95
N GLY A 42 7.56 -13.78 4.49
CA GLY A 42 8.65 -13.80 5.48
C GLY A 42 8.22 -14.36 6.84
N GLU A 43 9.13 -15.03 7.54
CA GLU A 43 8.87 -15.72 8.80
C GLU A 43 8.37 -14.80 9.92
N SER A 44 8.76 -13.53 9.91
CA SER A 44 8.31 -12.53 10.89
C SER A 44 6.78 -12.40 10.98
N GLN A 45 6.05 -12.75 9.92
CA GLN A 45 4.60 -12.66 9.84
C GLN A 45 3.86 -13.99 10.11
N HIS A 46 4.58 -15.10 10.20
CA HIS A 46 3.97 -16.41 10.44
C HIS A 46 3.13 -16.47 11.73
N PRO A 47 3.62 -15.96 12.89
CA PRO A 47 2.80 -16.00 14.13
C PRO A 47 1.46 -15.27 13.96
N PHE A 48 1.46 -14.11 13.28
CA PHE A 48 0.25 -13.35 13.03
C PHE A 48 -0.72 -14.08 12.09
N LEU A 49 -0.23 -14.62 10.99
CA LEU A 49 -1.05 -15.34 10.00
C LEU A 49 -1.61 -16.66 10.57
N ASN A 50 -0.79 -17.38 11.35
CA ASN A 50 -1.21 -18.63 12.01
C ASN A 50 -2.30 -18.37 13.06
N GLN A 51 -2.26 -17.25 13.79
CA GLN A 51 -3.34 -16.83 14.70
C GLN A 51 -4.67 -16.59 13.97
N LEU A 52 -4.61 -16.19 12.69
CA LEU A 52 -5.78 -16.03 11.84
C LEU A 52 -6.24 -17.34 11.19
N GLY A 53 -5.54 -18.44 11.42
CA GLY A 53 -5.87 -19.77 10.91
C GLY A 53 -5.34 -20.07 9.51
N PHE A 54 -4.37 -19.29 9.02
CA PHE A 54 -3.72 -19.56 7.73
C PHE A 54 -2.48 -20.41 7.87
N GLU A 55 -2.28 -21.34 6.94
CA GLU A 55 -1.01 -22.06 6.76
C GLU A 55 0.05 -21.10 6.18
N THR A 56 1.30 -21.21 6.63
CA THR A 56 2.37 -20.30 6.22
C THR A 56 3.61 -21.06 5.77
N VAL A 57 4.30 -20.52 4.75
CA VAL A 57 5.58 -21.01 4.24
C VAL A 57 6.53 -19.84 4.06
N SER A 58 7.80 -20.00 4.46
CA SER A 58 8.85 -19.00 4.22
C SER A 58 9.36 -19.09 2.79
N PHE A 59 9.48 -17.93 2.13
CA PHE A 59 10.07 -17.83 0.80
C PHE A 59 11.57 -17.50 0.82
N LEU A 60 12.18 -17.38 1.99
CA LEU A 60 13.62 -17.16 2.16
C LEU A 60 14.09 -17.69 3.52
N GLN A 61 14.27 -19.02 3.60
CA GLN A 61 14.59 -19.68 4.86
C GLN A 61 16.01 -19.38 5.36
N ASP A 62 16.96 -19.10 4.44
CA ASP A 62 18.37 -18.87 4.80
C ASP A 62 18.59 -17.50 5.45
N GLU A 63 17.76 -16.51 5.13
CA GLU A 63 17.85 -15.15 5.68
C GLU A 63 16.44 -14.58 5.87
N PRO A 64 15.74 -14.99 6.93
CA PRO A 64 14.31 -14.67 7.13
C PRO A 64 13.99 -13.17 7.15
N ASP A 65 14.92 -12.33 7.59
CA ASP A 65 14.72 -10.85 7.70
C ASP A 65 15.33 -10.07 6.51
N ALA A 66 15.75 -10.74 5.43
CA ALA A 66 16.48 -10.05 4.34
C ALA A 66 15.62 -8.98 3.64
N ILE A 67 14.30 -9.18 3.57
CA ILE A 67 13.37 -8.24 2.94
C ILE A 67 13.14 -7.03 3.82
N GLU A 68 12.91 -7.23 5.11
CA GLU A 68 12.75 -6.15 6.07
C GLU A 68 14.01 -5.29 6.15
N ARG A 69 15.19 -5.92 6.20
CA ARG A 69 16.47 -5.20 6.15
C ARG A 69 16.67 -4.45 4.84
N ALA A 70 16.26 -5.01 3.71
CA ALA A 70 16.33 -4.31 2.42
C ALA A 70 15.44 -3.08 2.41
N ALA A 71 14.20 -3.20 2.90
CA ALA A 71 13.26 -2.08 3.01
C ALA A 71 13.76 -0.98 3.95
N GLU A 72 14.38 -1.32 5.08
CA GLU A 72 15.00 -0.33 5.99
C GLU A 72 16.19 0.40 5.34
N PHE A 73 16.95 -0.27 4.49
CA PHE A 73 18.12 0.31 3.79
C PHE A 73 17.70 1.27 2.67
N GLU A 74 16.61 0.95 1.96
CA GLU A 74 16.03 1.81 0.93
C GLU A 74 15.66 3.19 1.47
N GLN A 75 15.19 3.25 2.70
CA GLN A 75 14.73 4.47 3.36
C GLN A 75 15.86 5.41 3.80
N GLN A 76 17.08 4.94 3.90
CA GLN A 76 18.27 5.74 4.33
C GLN A 76 19.07 6.30 3.16
N SER A 77 18.76 5.92 1.92
CA SER A 77 19.53 6.34 0.76
C SER A 77 19.12 7.74 0.30
N ASN A 78 20.11 8.59 0.03
CA ASN A 78 19.90 9.88 -0.62
C ASN A 78 19.36 9.67 -2.04
N ASN A 79 18.41 10.50 -2.48
CA ASN A 79 17.69 10.46 -3.76
C ASN A 79 18.59 10.64 -5.02
N SER A 80 19.74 9.98 -5.10
CA SER A 80 20.56 9.98 -6.31
C SER A 80 20.12 8.86 -7.26
N VAL A 81 20.10 9.15 -8.56
CA VAL A 81 19.78 8.17 -9.61
C VAL A 81 20.67 6.92 -9.48
N PHE A 82 21.92 7.08 -9.09
CA PHE A 82 22.85 5.97 -8.93
C PHE A 82 22.50 5.05 -7.74
N GLU A 83 22.03 5.62 -6.64
CA GLU A 83 21.54 4.82 -5.49
C GLU A 83 20.23 4.11 -5.82
N MET A 84 19.33 4.78 -6.52
CA MET A 84 18.10 4.15 -7.02
C MET A 84 18.42 2.93 -7.91
N LEU A 85 19.39 3.01 -8.81
CA LEU A 85 19.82 1.89 -9.65
C LEU A 85 20.42 0.73 -8.82
N LYS A 86 21.19 1.04 -7.77
CA LYS A 86 21.70 0.01 -6.83
C LYS A 86 20.57 -0.68 -6.06
N LEU A 87 19.55 0.06 -5.65
CA LEU A 87 18.37 -0.49 -4.97
C LEU A 87 17.62 -1.46 -5.88
N PHE A 88 17.42 -1.10 -7.14
CA PHE A 88 16.81 -2.00 -8.11
C PHE A 88 17.61 -3.29 -8.33
N ASP A 89 18.94 -3.19 -8.40
CA ASP A 89 19.79 -4.39 -8.52
C ASP A 89 19.67 -5.30 -7.28
N LYS A 90 19.63 -4.72 -6.08
CA LYS A 90 19.37 -5.47 -4.85
C LYS A 90 17.99 -6.14 -4.88
N SER A 91 16.95 -5.43 -5.31
CA SER A 91 15.58 -5.96 -5.41
C SER A 91 15.54 -7.15 -6.40
N ILE A 92 16.21 -7.05 -7.55
CA ILE A 92 16.28 -8.17 -8.51
C ILE A 92 17.08 -9.36 -7.96
N ASN A 93 18.16 -9.11 -7.23
CA ASN A 93 18.88 -10.20 -6.55
C ASN A 93 17.99 -10.90 -5.51
N LEU A 94 17.16 -10.16 -4.81
CA LEU A 94 16.19 -10.73 -3.87
C LEU A 94 15.13 -11.59 -4.58
N ILE A 95 14.63 -11.13 -5.73
CA ILE A 95 13.71 -11.90 -6.59
C ILE A 95 14.35 -13.24 -7.00
N LYS A 96 15.61 -13.24 -7.42
CA LYS A 96 16.35 -14.48 -7.76
C LYS A 96 16.46 -15.43 -6.58
N ARG A 97 16.69 -14.93 -5.37
CA ARG A 97 16.85 -15.72 -4.17
C ARG A 97 15.52 -16.33 -3.70
N THR A 98 14.43 -15.59 -3.77
CA THR A 98 13.10 -16.04 -3.35
C THR A 98 12.46 -17.00 -4.36
N TYR A 99 12.76 -16.87 -5.64
CA TYR A 99 12.17 -17.65 -6.73
C TYR A 99 12.20 -19.18 -6.52
N PRO A 100 13.35 -19.85 -6.21
CA PRO A 100 13.39 -21.30 -6.09
C PRO A 100 12.56 -21.81 -4.90
N TYR A 101 12.50 -21.07 -3.80
CA TYR A 101 11.67 -21.44 -2.64
C TYR A 101 10.18 -21.38 -2.98
N ILE A 102 9.75 -20.29 -3.65
CA ILE A 102 8.36 -20.13 -4.08
C ILE A 102 7.99 -21.21 -5.09
N LEU A 103 8.84 -21.47 -6.10
CA LEU A 103 8.60 -22.48 -7.11
C LEU A 103 8.38 -23.87 -6.48
N ASN A 104 9.22 -24.26 -5.51
CA ASN A 104 9.10 -25.53 -4.81
C ASN A 104 7.83 -25.58 -3.95
N ALA A 105 7.53 -24.50 -3.21
CA ALA A 105 6.35 -24.43 -2.39
C ALA A 105 5.05 -24.59 -3.21
N LEU A 106 4.96 -23.96 -4.38
CA LEU A 106 3.81 -24.10 -5.28
C LEU A 106 3.68 -25.53 -5.83
N LYS A 107 4.79 -26.18 -6.22
CA LYS A 107 4.80 -27.56 -6.69
C LYS A 107 4.35 -28.54 -5.60
N GLU A 108 4.92 -28.45 -4.41
CA GLU A 108 4.62 -29.35 -3.29
C GLU A 108 3.15 -29.25 -2.85
N HIS A 109 2.60 -28.05 -2.85
CA HIS A 109 1.20 -27.83 -2.50
C HIS A 109 0.25 -28.23 -3.62
N GLN A 110 0.72 -28.36 -4.87
CA GLN A 110 -0.14 -28.51 -6.04
C GLN A 110 -1.16 -27.38 -6.10
N THR A 111 -0.66 -26.14 -6.08
CA THR A 111 -1.46 -24.92 -6.04
C THR A 111 -2.29 -24.77 -7.31
N ASP A 112 -3.58 -24.48 -7.17
CA ASP A 112 -4.48 -24.30 -8.33
C ASP A 112 -4.44 -22.86 -8.85
N ILE A 113 -4.29 -21.86 -7.96
CA ILE A 113 -4.21 -20.45 -8.34
C ILE A 113 -3.37 -19.65 -7.33
N VAL A 114 -2.68 -18.62 -7.82
CA VAL A 114 -1.81 -17.76 -6.99
C VAL A 114 -2.30 -16.32 -7.00
N VAL A 115 -2.32 -15.70 -5.81
CA VAL A 115 -2.56 -14.25 -5.63
C VAL A 115 -1.24 -13.61 -5.23
N VAL A 116 -0.72 -12.72 -6.07
CA VAL A 116 0.64 -12.16 -5.94
C VAL A 116 0.57 -10.65 -5.70
N ASP A 117 1.18 -10.20 -4.62
CA ASP A 117 1.44 -8.77 -4.44
C ASP A 117 2.43 -8.27 -5.50
N PHE A 118 2.18 -7.11 -6.07
CA PHE A 118 2.88 -6.62 -7.26
C PHE A 118 4.41 -6.48 -7.10
N ILE A 119 4.91 -6.28 -5.89
CA ILE A 119 6.37 -6.22 -5.66
C ILE A 119 7.00 -7.59 -5.48
N THR A 120 6.21 -8.65 -5.32
CA THR A 120 6.70 -10.03 -5.18
C THR A 120 6.78 -10.72 -6.55
N LEU A 121 7.51 -10.11 -7.49
CA LEU A 121 7.61 -10.56 -8.89
C LEU A 121 8.01 -12.04 -9.03
N SER A 122 8.84 -12.57 -8.12
CA SER A 122 9.22 -14.00 -8.07
C SER A 122 8.01 -14.94 -7.99
N GLY A 123 6.92 -14.51 -7.35
CA GLY A 123 5.67 -15.28 -7.29
C GLY A 123 5.00 -15.41 -8.66
N GLY A 124 4.89 -14.30 -9.39
CA GLY A 124 4.33 -14.30 -10.75
C GLY A 124 5.17 -15.10 -11.75
N ILE A 125 6.52 -14.98 -11.66
CA ILE A 125 7.44 -15.77 -12.49
C ILE A 125 7.29 -17.27 -12.20
N ALA A 126 7.26 -17.66 -10.92
CA ALA A 126 7.11 -19.06 -10.53
C ALA A 126 5.76 -19.66 -10.99
N ALA A 127 4.67 -18.91 -10.81
CA ALA A 127 3.34 -19.31 -11.28
C ALA A 127 3.31 -19.50 -12.81
N THR A 128 3.91 -18.55 -13.55
CA THR A 128 4.00 -18.62 -15.02
C THR A 128 4.80 -19.85 -15.48
N HIS A 129 5.94 -20.15 -14.84
CA HIS A 129 6.76 -21.32 -15.19
C HIS A 129 6.08 -22.66 -14.87
N LEU A 130 5.14 -22.66 -13.94
CA LEU A 130 4.34 -23.84 -13.60
C LEU A 130 3.01 -23.91 -14.35
N ASN A 131 2.73 -22.94 -15.22
CA ASN A 131 1.44 -22.77 -15.90
C ASN A 131 0.26 -22.69 -14.91
N ILE A 132 0.48 -22.13 -13.71
CA ILE A 132 -0.57 -21.88 -12.72
C ILE A 132 -1.17 -20.49 -13.01
N PRO A 133 -2.50 -20.34 -13.13
CA PRO A 133 -3.12 -19.03 -13.26
C PRO A 133 -2.83 -18.19 -12.01
N TRP A 134 -2.63 -16.90 -12.22
CA TRP A 134 -2.33 -16.00 -11.11
C TRP A 134 -2.94 -14.63 -11.28
N ILE A 135 -3.16 -13.96 -10.15
CA ILE A 135 -3.77 -12.65 -10.04
C ILE A 135 -2.76 -11.71 -9.39
N THR A 136 -2.51 -10.55 -9.99
CA THR A 136 -1.75 -9.48 -9.32
C THR A 136 -2.68 -8.63 -8.48
N THR A 137 -2.30 -8.32 -7.25
CA THR A 137 -2.93 -7.28 -6.42
C THR A 137 -2.03 -6.06 -6.34
N HIS A 138 -2.62 -4.87 -6.49
CA HIS A 138 -1.87 -3.62 -6.55
C HIS A 138 -2.49 -2.54 -5.68
N PRO A 139 -1.94 -2.24 -4.47
CA PRO A 139 -2.47 -1.21 -3.58
C PRO A 139 -2.38 0.20 -4.20
N SER A 140 -1.28 0.53 -4.87
CA SER A 140 -1.04 1.83 -5.53
C SER A 140 -1.31 1.74 -7.03
N LEU A 141 -2.57 1.49 -7.39
CA LEU A 141 -3.02 1.15 -8.75
C LEU A 141 -2.57 2.12 -9.86
N PHE A 142 -2.31 3.37 -9.54
CA PHE A 142 -1.84 4.39 -10.48
C PHE A 142 -0.40 4.19 -10.98
N VAL A 143 0.33 3.20 -10.43
CA VAL A 143 1.68 2.80 -10.86
C VAL A 143 1.64 1.91 -12.11
N VAL A 144 0.52 1.21 -12.33
CA VAL A 144 0.31 0.43 -13.56
C VAL A 144 0.32 1.38 -14.76
N GLU A 145 1.12 1.07 -15.78
CA GLU A 145 1.18 1.91 -16.98
C GLU A 145 -0.19 2.01 -17.64
N ALA A 146 -0.69 3.23 -17.75
CA ALA A 146 -1.88 3.56 -18.51
C ALA A 146 -1.48 4.24 -19.82
N LEU A 147 -2.31 4.09 -20.86
CA LEU A 147 -2.03 4.72 -22.16
C LEU A 147 -2.37 6.21 -22.16
N LYS A 148 -3.25 6.64 -21.25
CA LYS A 148 -3.71 8.03 -21.08
C LYS A 148 -3.80 8.38 -19.60
N GLY A 149 -3.59 9.65 -19.30
CA GLY A 149 -3.65 10.20 -17.96
C GLY A 149 -2.32 10.75 -17.48
N THR A 150 -2.29 11.19 -16.24
CA THR A 150 -1.11 11.80 -15.62
C THR A 150 -0.22 10.73 -15.01
N PRO A 151 1.07 10.64 -15.41
CA PRO A 151 1.98 9.63 -14.88
C PRO A 151 2.26 9.83 -13.40
N SER A 152 2.44 8.72 -12.69
CA SER A 152 2.85 8.68 -11.29
C SER A 152 4.38 8.67 -11.13
N TYR A 153 4.85 8.75 -9.88
CA TYR A 153 6.27 8.84 -9.48
C TYR A 153 7.02 10.07 -10.02
N LEU A 154 6.30 11.13 -10.39
CA LEU A 154 6.86 12.41 -10.81
C LEU A 154 6.56 13.53 -9.80
N GLY A 155 6.54 13.20 -8.49
CA GLY A 155 6.31 14.16 -7.42
C GLY A 155 4.85 14.60 -7.28
N GLY A 156 3.89 13.73 -7.60
CA GLY A 156 2.47 14.00 -7.44
C GLY A 156 1.91 14.98 -8.45
N TRP A 157 2.20 14.79 -9.73
CA TRP A 157 1.62 15.59 -10.79
C TRP A 157 0.10 15.50 -10.78
N LYS A 158 -0.54 16.64 -10.96
CA LYS A 158 -1.99 16.75 -11.12
C LYS A 158 -2.37 16.84 -12.58
N PRO A 159 -3.53 16.31 -13.01
CA PRO A 159 -4.04 16.47 -14.36
C PRO A 159 -4.10 17.95 -14.76
N LEU A 160 -3.74 18.24 -16.00
CA LEU A 160 -3.85 19.57 -16.61
C LEU A 160 -4.66 19.46 -17.89
N ASP A 161 -5.83 20.08 -17.91
CA ASP A 161 -6.78 20.06 -19.03
C ASP A 161 -6.38 21.07 -20.13
N THR A 162 -5.11 21.03 -20.53
CA THR A 162 -4.55 21.89 -21.56
C THR A 162 -3.75 21.08 -22.58
N PRO A 163 -3.57 21.56 -23.83
CA PRO A 163 -2.69 20.88 -24.79
C PRO A 163 -1.26 20.69 -24.25
N LEU A 164 -0.73 21.68 -23.54
CA LEU A 164 0.59 21.58 -22.88
C LEU A 164 0.61 20.51 -21.78
N GLY A 165 -0.49 20.38 -21.03
CA GLY A 165 -0.65 19.32 -20.04
C GLY A 165 -0.58 17.93 -20.66
N LYS A 166 -1.25 17.72 -21.78
CA LYS A 166 -1.20 16.44 -22.52
C LYS A 166 0.21 16.11 -23.04
N VAL A 167 0.94 17.12 -23.54
CA VAL A 167 2.35 16.95 -23.96
C VAL A 167 3.24 16.63 -22.77
N ARG A 168 3.06 17.34 -21.64
CA ARG A 168 3.77 17.06 -20.40
C ARG A 168 3.55 15.61 -19.95
N ASP A 169 2.30 15.15 -19.91
CA ASP A 169 1.94 13.81 -19.44
C ASP A 169 2.48 12.73 -20.39
N TRP A 170 2.43 12.97 -21.69
CA TRP A 170 3.04 12.08 -22.68
C TRP A 170 4.58 11.95 -22.51
N LEU A 171 5.27 13.08 -22.29
CA LEU A 171 6.71 13.09 -21.99
C LEU A 171 7.01 12.38 -20.67
N GLY A 172 6.18 12.62 -19.64
CA GLY A 172 6.30 11.98 -18.34
C GLY A 172 6.19 10.46 -18.43
N TRP A 173 5.19 9.92 -19.14
CA TRP A 173 5.07 8.49 -19.40
C TRP A 173 6.27 7.91 -20.15
N ARG A 174 6.79 8.64 -21.14
CA ARG A 174 8.01 8.24 -21.86
C ARG A 174 9.22 8.18 -20.94
N PHE A 175 9.34 9.16 -20.04
CA PHE A 175 10.42 9.22 -19.06
C PHE A 175 10.32 8.07 -18.05
N VAL A 176 9.15 7.82 -17.46
CA VAL A 176 8.94 6.70 -16.53
C VAL A 176 9.27 5.36 -17.21
N ARG A 177 8.77 5.15 -18.43
CA ARG A 177 9.07 3.94 -19.22
C ARG A 177 10.56 3.81 -19.56
N PHE A 178 11.23 4.91 -19.86
CA PHE A 178 12.67 4.92 -20.09
C PHE A 178 13.44 4.47 -18.85
N ILE A 179 13.09 4.97 -17.67
CA ILE A 179 13.70 4.54 -16.38
C ILE A 179 13.47 3.03 -16.17
N LYS A 180 12.22 2.55 -16.27
CA LYS A 180 11.90 1.13 -16.11
C LYS A 180 12.70 0.24 -17.07
N LYS A 181 12.80 0.63 -18.36
CA LYS A 181 13.60 -0.11 -19.36
C LYS A 181 15.10 -0.07 -19.05
N SER A 182 15.61 1.05 -18.55
CA SER A 182 17.02 1.17 -18.15
C SER A 182 17.36 0.24 -16.99
N VAL A 183 16.47 0.12 -16.00
CA VAL A 183 16.57 -0.88 -14.93
C VAL A 183 16.61 -2.29 -15.51
N GLY A 184 15.69 -2.63 -16.41
CA GLY A 184 15.66 -3.93 -17.07
C GLY A 184 16.95 -4.24 -17.85
N LEU A 185 17.54 -3.24 -18.50
CA LEU A 185 18.81 -3.39 -19.20
C LEU A 185 19.99 -3.66 -18.27
N LEU A 186 20.07 -2.89 -17.17
CA LEU A 186 21.11 -3.05 -16.14
C LEU A 186 21.01 -4.43 -15.45
N SER A 187 19.82 -4.89 -15.21
CA SER A 187 19.53 -6.17 -14.54
C SER A 187 19.37 -7.33 -15.53
N ARG A 188 19.69 -7.12 -16.81
CA ARG A 188 19.45 -8.10 -17.90
C ARG A 188 20.02 -9.48 -17.62
N LYS A 189 21.20 -9.58 -16.97
CA LYS A 189 21.81 -10.86 -16.63
C LYS A 189 20.93 -11.65 -15.66
N SER A 190 20.52 -11.03 -14.58
CA SER A 190 19.67 -11.65 -13.55
C SER A 190 18.28 -12.00 -14.07
N LEU A 191 17.68 -11.13 -14.87
CA LEU A 191 16.38 -11.38 -15.51
C LEU A 191 16.44 -12.55 -16.51
N LYS A 192 17.55 -12.67 -17.25
CA LYS A 192 17.77 -13.78 -18.19
C LYS A 192 17.95 -15.14 -17.48
N GLU A 193 18.55 -15.15 -16.28
CA GLU A 193 18.65 -16.35 -15.44
C GLU A 193 17.28 -16.83 -14.94
N LEU A 194 16.30 -15.92 -14.84
CA LEU A 194 14.91 -16.20 -14.48
C LEU A 194 14.02 -16.45 -15.71
N ASP A 195 14.57 -16.47 -16.91
CA ASP A 195 13.82 -16.52 -18.18
C ASP A 195 12.69 -15.49 -18.24
N PHE A 196 12.99 -14.26 -17.83
CA PHE A 196 12.00 -13.21 -17.67
C PHE A 196 12.38 -11.90 -18.37
N ASN A 197 11.40 -11.27 -19.01
CA ASN A 197 11.52 -9.96 -19.63
C ASN A 197 10.52 -8.98 -18.97
N LEU A 198 10.98 -7.78 -18.60
CA LEU A 198 10.12 -6.76 -18.00
C LEU A 198 9.02 -6.24 -18.93
N TYR A 199 9.25 -6.31 -20.24
CA TYR A 199 8.29 -5.90 -21.25
C TYR A 199 8.16 -6.99 -22.31
N VAL A 200 6.93 -7.32 -22.68
CA VAL A 200 6.56 -8.21 -23.79
C VAL A 200 5.54 -7.46 -24.64
N ASP A 201 5.73 -7.42 -25.96
CA ASP A 201 4.86 -6.72 -26.93
C ASP A 201 4.57 -5.25 -26.55
N GLY A 202 5.54 -4.59 -25.91
CA GLY A 202 5.45 -3.20 -25.49
C GLY A 202 4.63 -2.93 -24.24
N GLN A 203 4.13 -3.96 -23.57
CA GLN A 203 3.42 -3.90 -22.30
C GLN A 203 4.29 -4.38 -21.13
N GLU A 204 4.00 -3.90 -19.94
CA GLU A 204 4.64 -4.39 -18.70
C GLU A 204 4.29 -5.86 -18.46
N ASN A 205 5.31 -6.70 -18.29
CA ASN A 205 5.15 -8.14 -18.04
C ASN A 205 5.34 -8.50 -16.54
N ILE A 206 5.43 -7.50 -15.68
CA ILE A 206 5.56 -7.70 -14.23
C ILE A 206 4.24 -8.05 -13.55
N TYR A 207 3.13 -7.87 -14.25
CA TYR A 207 1.78 -8.15 -13.78
C TYR A 207 1.20 -9.40 -14.44
N SER A 208 0.18 -9.97 -13.81
CA SER A 208 -0.56 -11.09 -14.36
C SER A 208 -1.18 -10.74 -15.73
N PRO A 209 -0.99 -11.58 -16.74
CA PRO A 209 -1.71 -11.43 -18.01
C PRO A 209 -3.21 -11.72 -17.88
N TYR A 210 -3.63 -12.40 -16.80
CA TYR A 210 -5.01 -12.84 -16.60
C TYR A 210 -5.86 -11.84 -15.83
N SER A 211 -5.32 -11.29 -14.72
CA SER A 211 -6.05 -10.33 -13.88
C SER A 211 -5.12 -9.49 -13.02
N ILE A 212 -5.34 -8.17 -13.03
CA ILE A 212 -4.69 -7.19 -12.16
C ILE A 212 -5.78 -6.52 -11.32
N LEU A 213 -5.77 -6.74 -10.02
CA LEU A 213 -6.72 -6.12 -9.09
C LEU A 213 -6.12 -4.85 -8.47
N GLY A 214 -6.60 -3.70 -8.91
CA GLY A 214 -6.30 -2.42 -8.30
C GLY A 214 -7.05 -2.26 -6.97
N LEU A 215 -6.30 -2.29 -5.85
CA LEU A 215 -6.87 -2.17 -4.51
C LEU A 215 -7.04 -0.69 -4.12
N GLY A 216 -7.80 0.03 -4.93
CA GLY A 216 -8.07 1.44 -4.74
C GLY A 216 -9.39 1.87 -5.37
N MET A 217 -9.74 3.14 -5.21
CA MET A 217 -11.00 3.71 -5.68
C MET A 217 -10.85 4.34 -7.05
N LYS A 218 -11.77 4.01 -7.96
CA LYS A 218 -11.83 4.61 -9.31
C LYS A 218 -12.01 6.13 -9.26
N GLU A 219 -12.75 6.62 -8.29
CA GLU A 219 -13.07 8.05 -8.09
C GLU A 219 -11.85 8.92 -7.79
N LEU A 220 -10.73 8.29 -7.45
CA LEU A 220 -9.46 8.96 -7.14
C LEU A 220 -8.46 8.84 -8.28
N GLU A 221 -8.77 8.06 -9.34
CA GLU A 221 -7.80 7.77 -10.37
C GLU A 221 -7.80 8.85 -11.47
N PHE A 222 -6.59 9.19 -11.92
CA PHE A 222 -6.37 10.14 -13.02
C PHE A 222 -6.23 9.44 -14.37
N ASN A 223 -5.97 8.13 -14.34
CA ASN A 223 -5.75 7.32 -15.53
C ASN A 223 -7.04 6.64 -15.95
N GLU A 224 -7.28 6.57 -17.26
CA GLU A 224 -8.52 6.03 -17.81
C GLU A 224 -8.30 4.74 -18.61
N ASP A 225 -7.10 4.52 -19.11
CA ASP A 225 -6.81 3.51 -20.12
C ASP A 225 -5.81 2.48 -19.58
N PHE A 226 -6.32 1.64 -18.68
CA PHE A 226 -5.58 0.53 -18.08
C PHE A 226 -5.55 -0.70 -19.01
N PRO A 227 -4.61 -1.65 -18.82
CA PRO A 227 -4.62 -2.93 -19.52
C PRO A 227 -5.96 -3.65 -19.41
N ALA A 228 -6.32 -4.45 -20.42
CA ALA A 228 -7.61 -5.17 -20.44
C ALA A 228 -7.79 -6.15 -19.26
N SER A 229 -6.68 -6.64 -18.68
CA SER A 229 -6.68 -7.49 -17.49
C SER A 229 -6.91 -6.72 -16.18
N PHE A 230 -6.89 -5.37 -16.20
CA PHE A 230 -7.05 -4.56 -15.00
C PHE A 230 -8.50 -4.45 -14.54
N ARG A 231 -8.72 -4.54 -13.22
CA ARG A 231 -10.03 -4.36 -12.55
C ARG A 231 -9.86 -3.52 -11.30
N PHE A 232 -10.77 -2.58 -11.08
CA PHE A 232 -10.90 -1.89 -9.79
C PHE A 232 -11.58 -2.83 -8.78
N ALA A 233 -10.87 -3.27 -7.77
CA ALA A 233 -11.41 -4.12 -6.71
C ALA A 233 -11.90 -3.31 -5.50
N GLY A 234 -11.33 -2.16 -5.29
CA GLY A 234 -11.59 -1.33 -4.12
C GLY A 234 -10.50 -1.45 -3.06
N PRO A 235 -10.41 -0.46 -2.15
CA PRO A 235 -9.37 -0.42 -1.13
C PRO A 235 -9.56 -1.50 -0.07
N CYS A 236 -8.43 -2.04 0.40
CA CYS A 236 -8.36 -2.92 1.55
C CYS A 236 -7.93 -2.12 2.79
N CYS A 237 -8.72 -2.25 3.84
CA CYS A 237 -8.47 -1.64 5.15
C CYS A 237 -8.66 -2.70 6.22
N LEU A 238 -7.67 -3.58 6.40
CA LEU A 238 -7.73 -4.70 7.33
C LEU A 238 -8.21 -4.24 8.70
N ALA A 239 -9.34 -4.78 9.14
CA ALA A 239 -9.84 -4.57 10.48
C ALA A 239 -8.95 -5.34 11.46
N THR A 240 -8.25 -4.62 12.33
CA THR A 240 -7.51 -5.26 13.42
C THR A 240 -8.48 -5.56 14.55
N GLN A 241 -8.70 -6.85 14.84
CA GLN A 241 -9.38 -7.26 16.06
C GLN A 241 -8.49 -6.89 17.27
N ASN A 242 -8.64 -5.67 17.76
CA ASN A 242 -7.91 -5.22 18.92
C ASN A 242 -8.91 -4.75 19.98
N ASP A 243 -8.97 -5.48 21.08
CA ASP A 243 -9.74 -5.14 22.28
C ASP A 243 -9.09 -4.01 23.11
N ILE A 244 -8.13 -3.29 22.52
CA ILE A 244 -7.46 -2.20 23.22
C ILE A 244 -8.40 -1.00 23.25
N GLN A 245 -8.85 -0.68 24.46
CA GLN A 245 -9.56 0.56 24.73
C GLN A 245 -8.53 1.63 25.09
N LEU A 246 -8.44 2.66 24.25
CA LEU A 246 -7.64 3.84 24.53
C LEU A 246 -8.55 4.95 25.02
N ASP A 247 -8.26 5.49 26.19
CA ASP A 247 -8.97 6.65 26.72
C ASP A 247 -8.16 7.91 26.42
N PHE A 248 -8.76 8.82 25.66
CA PHE A 248 -8.15 10.10 25.31
C PHE A 248 -8.78 11.22 26.17
N PRO A 249 -7.99 12.21 26.61
CA PRO A 249 -8.52 13.36 27.33
C PRO A 249 -9.70 14.01 26.60
N LYS A 250 -10.81 14.22 27.29
CA LYS A 250 -12.08 14.73 26.73
C LYS A 250 -12.21 16.25 26.78
N THR A 251 -11.28 16.94 27.42
CA THR A 251 -11.34 18.39 27.70
C THR A 251 -11.01 19.28 26.50
N PHE A 252 -10.51 18.72 25.44
CA PHE A 252 -10.09 19.47 24.26
C PHE A 252 -11.22 19.64 23.25
N LYS A 253 -11.25 20.80 22.57
CA LYS A 253 -12.26 21.10 21.54
C LYS A 253 -12.12 20.22 20.31
N ARG A 254 -10.86 19.80 20.00
CA ARG A 254 -10.51 19.02 18.81
C ARG A 254 -9.52 17.95 19.18
N LYS A 255 -9.56 16.87 18.41
CA LYS A 255 -8.59 15.77 18.51
C LYS A 255 -8.00 15.48 17.16
N VAL A 256 -6.69 15.42 17.10
CA VAL A 256 -5.91 15.18 15.88
C VAL A 256 -5.05 13.94 16.09
N LEU A 257 -5.24 12.93 15.21
CA LEU A 257 -4.32 11.80 15.15
C LEU A 257 -3.16 12.16 14.23
N ILE A 258 -1.94 11.78 14.63
CA ILE A 258 -0.73 11.95 13.82
C ILE A 258 -0.10 10.59 13.60
N THR A 259 0.18 10.24 12.33
CA THR A 259 0.85 8.99 11.99
C THR A 259 1.73 9.15 10.74
N PHE A 260 2.92 8.56 10.79
CA PHE A 260 3.84 8.48 9.64
C PHE A 260 4.08 7.03 9.19
N GLY A 261 3.14 6.13 9.55
CA GLY A 261 3.18 4.73 9.18
C GLY A 261 4.27 3.94 9.92
N THR A 262 4.45 2.70 9.49
CA THR A 262 5.37 1.74 10.12
C THR A 262 6.75 1.71 9.46
N LEU A 263 6.84 2.18 8.22
CA LEU A 263 8.07 2.14 7.41
C LEU A 263 9.00 3.33 7.65
N LEU A 264 8.46 4.55 7.87
CA LEU A 264 9.24 5.78 7.98
C LEU A 264 9.72 6.06 9.42
N LYS A 265 10.25 5.05 10.11
CA LYS A 265 10.71 5.19 11.51
C LYS A 265 11.78 6.27 11.68
N TRP A 266 12.64 6.48 10.69
CA TRP A 266 13.70 7.49 10.71
C TRP A 266 13.17 8.93 10.63
N VAL A 267 11.99 9.16 10.07
CA VAL A 267 11.34 10.48 10.02
C VAL A 267 10.64 10.83 11.34
N GLN A 268 10.23 9.82 12.11
CA GLN A 268 9.41 10.02 13.31
C GLN A 268 10.01 10.98 14.33
N PRO A 269 11.32 10.93 14.70
CA PRO A 269 11.87 11.86 15.70
C PRO A 269 11.70 13.32 15.28
N GLN A 270 12.08 13.67 14.06
CA GLN A 270 11.94 15.03 13.53
C GLN A 270 10.46 15.46 13.46
N MET A 271 9.57 14.54 13.08
CA MET A 271 8.14 14.83 13.04
C MET A 271 7.55 15.03 14.43
N ILE A 272 7.99 14.26 15.43
CA ILE A 272 7.55 14.45 16.82
C ILE A 272 7.89 15.87 17.30
N ASP A 273 9.11 16.36 17.05
CA ASP A 273 9.54 17.70 17.44
C ASP A 273 8.71 18.79 16.75
N LEU A 274 8.48 18.67 15.45
CA LEU A 274 7.65 19.61 14.68
C LEU A 274 6.19 19.60 15.13
N MET A 275 5.62 18.43 15.40
CA MET A 275 4.23 18.29 15.82
C MET A 275 4.05 18.75 17.29
N LEU A 276 5.06 18.57 18.13
CA LEU A 276 5.08 19.13 19.49
C LEU A 276 5.09 20.66 19.45
N ALA A 277 5.91 21.26 18.57
CA ALA A 277 5.89 22.71 18.36
C ALA A 277 4.55 23.20 17.82
N LEU A 278 3.92 22.45 16.91
CA LEU A 278 2.56 22.76 16.42
C LEU A 278 1.54 22.70 17.57
N ALA A 279 1.63 21.72 18.47
CA ALA A 279 0.70 21.55 19.57
C ALA A 279 0.72 22.75 20.56
N GLN A 280 1.90 23.37 20.74
CA GLN A 280 2.02 24.57 21.57
C GLN A 280 1.22 25.76 21.04
N GLU A 281 1.06 25.87 19.72
CA GLU A 281 0.31 26.93 19.06
C GLU A 281 -1.22 26.71 19.10
N TYR A 282 -1.66 25.48 19.37
CA TYR A 282 -3.09 25.11 19.40
C TYR A 282 -3.48 24.43 20.72
N PRO A 283 -3.47 25.17 21.85
CA PRO A 283 -3.70 24.60 23.20
C PRO A 283 -5.07 23.95 23.37
N ASP A 284 -6.07 24.34 22.58
CA ASP A 284 -7.43 23.78 22.59
C ASP A 284 -7.54 22.44 21.83
N THR A 285 -6.46 21.96 21.22
CA THR A 285 -6.43 20.77 20.36
C THR A 285 -5.56 19.69 20.98
N LEU A 286 -6.10 18.49 21.18
CA LEU A 286 -5.33 17.30 21.56
C LEU A 286 -4.65 16.72 20.34
N PHE A 287 -3.35 16.53 20.42
CA PHE A 287 -2.56 15.83 19.41
C PHE A 287 -2.13 14.46 19.95
N VAL A 288 -2.48 13.43 19.22
CA VAL A 288 -2.14 12.04 19.53
C VAL A 288 -1.21 11.51 18.43
N PHE A 289 0.05 11.33 18.75
CA PHE A 289 1.03 10.74 17.85
C PHE A 289 1.06 9.23 18.05
N THR A 290 0.92 8.44 16.96
CA THR A 290 1.09 6.98 17.03
C THR A 290 2.37 6.55 16.32
N LEU A 291 3.16 5.69 17.00
CA LEU A 291 4.38 5.12 16.44
C LEU A 291 4.11 3.96 15.46
N GLY A 292 2.86 3.46 15.43
CA GLY A 292 2.47 2.36 14.56
C GLY A 292 3.07 1.00 14.96
N ASN A 293 3.62 0.88 16.17
CA ASN A 293 4.25 -0.34 16.64
C ASN A 293 3.23 -1.25 17.34
N ALA A 294 2.63 -2.17 16.59
CA ALA A 294 1.65 -3.10 17.12
C ALA A 294 2.25 -4.10 18.15
N ALA A 295 3.54 -4.40 18.11
CA ALA A 295 4.20 -5.26 19.10
C ALA A 295 4.22 -4.61 20.50
N ASP A 296 4.32 -3.28 20.53
CA ASP A 296 4.35 -2.49 21.76
C ASP A 296 2.97 -1.96 22.16
N ARG A 297 1.89 -2.43 21.55
CA ARG A 297 0.51 -1.91 21.73
C ARG A 297 0.00 -1.82 23.16
N PHE A 298 0.55 -2.64 24.06
CA PHE A 298 0.18 -2.64 25.50
C PHE A 298 1.07 -1.73 26.35
N LYS A 299 2.11 -1.11 25.78
CA LYS A 299 2.93 -0.14 26.53
C LYS A 299 2.14 1.14 26.76
N GLN A 300 2.43 1.82 27.89
CA GLN A 300 1.78 3.07 28.25
C GLN A 300 2.11 4.19 27.27
N ALA A 301 1.15 5.05 27.03
CA ALA A 301 1.34 6.29 26.31
C ALA A 301 2.25 7.25 27.08
N GLN A 302 2.99 8.08 26.35
CA GLN A 302 3.88 9.10 26.91
C GLN A 302 3.29 10.49 26.68
N GLN A 303 3.02 11.20 27.73
CA GLN A 303 2.65 12.62 27.65
C GLN A 303 3.92 13.47 27.49
N LYS A 304 4.00 14.25 26.42
CA LYS A 304 5.11 15.18 26.14
C LYS A 304 4.75 16.64 26.41
N ALA A 305 3.46 16.97 26.32
CA ALA A 305 2.88 18.26 26.71
C ALA A 305 1.43 18.04 27.18
N PRO A 306 0.77 19.01 27.82
CA PRO A 306 -0.60 18.86 28.26
C PRO A 306 -1.56 18.37 27.18
N ASN A 307 -1.35 18.81 25.94
CA ASN A 307 -2.15 18.48 24.77
C ASN A 307 -1.41 17.64 23.71
N PHE A 308 -0.27 17.00 24.05
CA PHE A 308 0.51 16.16 23.14
C PHE A 308 0.89 14.82 23.77
N TRP A 309 0.38 13.74 23.19
CA TRP A 309 0.59 12.38 23.66
C TRP A 309 1.15 11.48 22.58
N ILE A 310 2.07 10.59 22.94
CA ILE A 310 2.64 9.58 22.06
C ILE A 310 2.15 8.22 22.50
N TYR A 311 1.45 7.53 21.61
CA TYR A 311 0.99 6.15 21.79
C TYR A 311 1.84 5.20 20.96
N PRO A 312 2.25 4.06 21.50
CA PRO A 312 2.94 3.03 20.72
C PRO A 312 2.13 2.56 19.51
N PHE A 313 0.82 2.41 19.70
CA PHE A 313 -0.11 1.98 18.68
C PHE A 313 -1.52 2.54 18.93
N VAL A 314 -2.20 2.94 17.86
CA VAL A 314 -3.62 3.33 17.88
C VAL A 314 -4.35 2.48 16.84
N PRO A 315 -5.27 1.58 17.24
CA PRO A 315 -6.11 0.82 16.31
C PRO A 315 -7.06 1.76 15.56
N TYR A 316 -6.92 1.82 14.22
CA TYR A 316 -7.73 2.77 13.44
C TYR A 316 -9.21 2.41 13.42
N ASP A 317 -9.54 1.11 13.28
CA ASP A 317 -10.94 0.68 13.17
C ASP A 317 -11.80 1.09 14.35
N SER A 318 -11.26 1.01 15.57
CA SER A 318 -12.00 1.31 16.80
C SER A 318 -11.87 2.75 17.28
N HIS A 319 -10.80 3.45 16.91
CA HIS A 319 -10.50 4.76 17.50
C HIS A 319 -10.47 5.92 16.51
N LEU A 320 -10.31 5.67 15.20
CA LEU A 320 -10.13 6.74 14.23
C LEU A 320 -11.34 7.70 14.20
N SER A 321 -12.54 7.16 14.34
CA SER A 321 -13.79 7.97 14.41
C SER A 321 -13.89 8.93 15.59
N THR A 322 -12.98 8.81 16.58
CA THR A 322 -12.93 9.73 17.73
C THR A 322 -12.11 10.99 17.46
N PHE A 323 -11.42 11.05 16.32
CA PHE A 323 -10.61 12.18 15.89
C PHE A 323 -11.35 13.05 14.87
N ASP A 324 -11.13 14.36 14.95
CA ASP A 324 -11.69 15.33 14.00
C ASP A 324 -10.84 15.44 12.73
N TYR A 325 -9.54 15.24 12.86
CA TYR A 325 -8.56 15.34 11.76
C TYR A 325 -7.45 14.29 11.92
N VAL A 326 -6.84 13.96 10.78
CA VAL A 326 -5.63 13.11 10.76
C VAL A 326 -4.51 13.86 10.05
N ILE A 327 -3.31 13.86 10.61
CA ILE A 327 -2.07 14.29 9.96
C ILE A 327 -1.29 13.04 9.60
N HIS A 328 -1.01 12.84 8.30
CA HIS A 328 -0.30 11.63 7.87
C HIS A 328 0.49 11.82 6.58
N GLN A 329 1.40 10.88 6.32
CA GLN A 329 2.29 10.90 5.16
C GLN A 329 1.62 10.57 3.81
N ALA A 330 0.31 10.38 3.77
CA ALA A 330 -0.43 9.93 2.59
C ALA A 330 -0.10 8.49 2.11
N GLY A 331 0.30 7.58 3.02
CA GLY A 331 0.41 6.15 2.67
C GLY A 331 -0.98 5.53 2.45
N ALA A 332 -1.09 4.55 1.53
CA ALA A 332 -2.37 3.95 1.09
C ALA A 332 -3.29 3.53 2.24
N GLY A 333 -2.77 2.82 3.24
CA GLY A 333 -3.59 2.29 4.33
C GLY A 333 -4.32 3.37 5.11
N ILE A 334 -3.61 4.35 5.68
CA ILE A 334 -4.22 5.44 6.44
C ILE A 334 -5.05 6.38 5.56
N PHE A 335 -4.65 6.57 4.29
CA PHE A 335 -5.39 7.38 3.33
C PHE A 335 -6.81 6.84 3.13
N TYR A 336 -6.96 5.54 2.88
CA TYR A 336 -8.28 4.92 2.73
C TYR A 336 -9.03 4.76 4.05
N GLN A 337 -8.34 4.61 5.17
CA GLN A 337 -8.98 4.66 6.50
C GLN A 337 -9.62 6.04 6.76
N CYS A 338 -8.96 7.14 6.39
CA CYS A 338 -9.55 8.47 6.51
C CYS A 338 -10.81 8.63 5.65
N ILE A 339 -10.83 8.08 4.42
CA ILE A 339 -12.03 8.05 3.58
C ILE A 339 -13.12 7.19 4.22
N ARG A 340 -12.77 5.97 4.68
CA ARG A 340 -13.69 5.03 5.34
C ARG A 340 -14.39 5.65 6.55
N HIS A 341 -13.65 6.40 7.36
CA HIS A 341 -14.17 7.05 8.58
C HIS A 341 -14.66 8.48 8.33
N ASN A 342 -14.57 8.97 7.08
CA ASN A 342 -15.00 10.32 6.70
C ASN A 342 -14.27 11.44 7.46
N ILE A 343 -12.95 11.31 7.65
CA ILE A 343 -12.14 12.24 8.44
C ILE A 343 -11.21 13.03 7.53
N PRO A 344 -11.27 14.37 7.55
CA PRO A 344 -10.37 15.21 6.76
C PRO A 344 -8.92 15.09 7.21
N SER A 345 -7.98 15.24 6.25
CA SER A 345 -6.57 14.98 6.49
C SER A 345 -5.66 16.13 6.12
N LEU A 346 -4.57 16.30 6.88
CA LEU A 346 -3.38 17.02 6.44
C LEU A 346 -2.38 16.00 5.87
N LEU A 347 -2.14 16.08 4.58
CA LEU A 347 -1.30 15.15 3.82
C LEU A 347 0.12 15.71 3.74
N LEU A 348 1.07 15.01 4.35
CA LEU A 348 2.48 15.41 4.43
C LEU A 348 3.38 14.33 3.81
N PRO A 349 3.34 14.13 2.48
CA PRO A 349 4.09 13.09 1.81
C PRO A 349 5.60 13.26 2.04
N GLN A 350 6.30 12.14 2.25
CA GLN A 350 7.73 12.10 2.52
C GLN A 350 8.50 11.39 1.41
N ASP A 351 7.90 10.37 0.77
CA ASP A 351 8.60 9.53 -0.20
C ASP A 351 7.63 8.80 -1.14
N ASN A 352 8.17 8.27 -2.24
CA ASN A 352 7.54 7.34 -3.18
C ASN A 352 6.14 7.75 -3.69
N ASP A 353 5.20 6.84 -3.62
CA ASP A 353 3.80 6.98 -4.07
C ASP A 353 2.96 7.93 -3.21
N GLN A 354 3.50 8.35 -2.06
CA GLN A 354 2.80 9.26 -1.13
C GLN A 354 2.48 10.61 -1.77
N PHE A 355 3.35 11.12 -2.66
CA PHE A 355 3.10 12.36 -3.41
C PHE A 355 1.91 12.20 -4.36
N ASP A 356 1.76 11.04 -4.98
CA ASP A 356 0.67 10.74 -5.89
C ASP A 356 -0.66 10.57 -5.14
N TYR A 357 -0.64 9.97 -3.95
CA TYR A 357 -1.81 9.94 -3.04
C TYR A 357 -2.17 11.34 -2.54
N ALA A 358 -1.19 12.17 -2.16
CA ALA A 358 -1.44 13.53 -1.70
C ALA A 358 -2.09 14.39 -2.81
N ALA A 359 -1.63 14.27 -4.07
CA ALA A 359 -2.20 14.95 -5.21
C ALA A 359 -3.67 14.55 -5.44
N ARG A 360 -3.97 13.25 -5.36
CA ARG A 360 -5.33 12.71 -5.48
C ARG A 360 -6.23 13.17 -4.34
N GLY A 361 -5.73 13.10 -3.11
CA GLY A 361 -6.46 13.54 -1.92
C GLY A 361 -6.82 15.01 -1.93
N GLU A 362 -5.90 15.87 -2.38
CA GLU A 362 -6.15 17.32 -2.47
C GLU A 362 -7.14 17.64 -3.59
N LEU A 363 -7.02 17.04 -4.77
CA LEU A 363 -7.98 17.23 -5.86
C LEU A 363 -9.37 16.72 -5.51
N ALA A 364 -9.44 15.60 -4.80
CA ALA A 364 -10.68 15.05 -4.31
C ALA A 364 -11.23 15.80 -3.08
N ARG A 365 -10.54 16.85 -2.62
CA ARG A 365 -10.91 17.63 -1.42
C ARG A 365 -11.19 16.78 -0.20
N MET A 366 -10.42 15.70 -0.02
CA MET A 366 -10.45 14.91 1.21
C MET A 366 -9.47 15.44 2.26
N GLY A 367 -8.54 16.27 1.86
CA GLY A 367 -7.52 16.83 2.72
C GLY A 367 -6.76 17.99 2.08
N ILE A 368 -5.80 18.50 2.82
CA ILE A 368 -4.89 19.56 2.39
C ILE A 368 -3.51 18.94 2.19
N TRP A 369 -2.92 19.11 1.02
CA TRP A 369 -1.52 18.77 0.80
C TRP A 369 -0.63 19.87 1.42
N GLY A 370 -0.05 19.57 2.55
CA GLY A 370 0.77 20.49 3.32
C GLY A 370 2.25 20.40 3.01
N LYS A 371 2.99 21.39 3.52
CA LYS A 371 4.45 21.43 3.52
C LYS A 371 4.97 21.34 4.94
N VAL A 372 6.10 20.66 5.14
CA VAL A 372 6.65 20.34 6.48
C VAL A 372 8.15 20.66 6.61
N HIS A 373 8.69 21.56 5.79
CA HIS A 373 10.11 21.93 5.88
C HIS A 373 10.45 22.72 7.17
N ASN A 374 9.48 23.46 7.71
CA ASN A 374 9.61 24.19 8.97
C ASN A 374 8.23 24.38 9.63
N ILE A 375 8.25 24.88 10.88
CA ILE A 375 7.04 25.06 11.69
C ILE A 375 6.04 26.05 11.06
N ASP A 376 6.50 27.13 10.43
CA ASP A 376 5.60 28.14 9.87
C ASP A 376 4.80 27.61 8.68
N GLN A 377 5.42 26.80 7.83
CA GLN A 377 4.73 26.12 6.73
C GLN A 377 3.74 25.08 7.24
N LEU A 378 4.11 24.34 8.30
CA LEU A 378 3.23 23.39 8.93
C LEU A 378 2.02 24.08 9.57
N LYS A 379 2.23 25.17 10.32
CA LYS A 379 1.14 26.01 10.87
C LYS A 379 0.21 26.52 9.78
N THR A 380 0.75 27.08 8.71
CA THR A 380 -0.02 27.54 7.56
C THR A 380 -0.87 26.43 6.95
N SER A 381 -0.30 25.23 6.81
CA SER A 381 -1.00 24.08 6.24
C SER A 381 -2.08 23.56 7.18
N PHE A 382 -1.81 23.50 8.47
CA PHE A 382 -2.78 23.08 9.47
C PHE A 382 -3.93 24.10 9.61
N GLN A 383 -3.62 25.42 9.57
CA GLN A 383 -4.66 26.45 9.58
C GLN A 383 -5.59 26.34 8.37
N LYS A 384 -5.05 26.07 7.16
CA LYS A 384 -5.88 25.80 5.98
C LYS A 384 -6.82 24.62 6.17
N LEU A 385 -6.37 23.56 6.85
CA LEU A 385 -7.21 22.41 7.18
C LEU A 385 -8.36 22.83 8.10
N LEU A 386 -8.08 23.63 9.13
CA LEU A 386 -9.07 24.12 10.10
C LEU A 386 -10.08 25.08 9.46
N ASP A 387 -9.64 25.88 8.49
CA ASP A 387 -10.48 26.88 7.79
C ASP A 387 -11.38 26.24 6.73
N GLN A 388 -11.00 25.06 6.22
CA GLN A 388 -11.83 24.34 5.26
C GLN A 388 -13.10 23.81 5.93
N LYS A 389 -14.27 24.25 5.41
CA LYS A 389 -15.58 23.84 5.95
C LYS A 389 -16.35 22.89 5.03
N ASP A 390 -16.05 22.91 3.74
CA ASP A 390 -16.74 22.07 2.77
C ASP A 390 -15.97 20.75 2.54
N TRP A 391 -16.49 19.69 3.17
CA TRP A 391 -16.01 18.30 3.02
C TRP A 391 -17.01 17.43 2.23
N SER A 392 -17.85 18.04 1.40
CA SER A 392 -18.89 17.33 0.63
C SER A 392 -18.30 16.26 -0.29
N LYS A 393 -17.14 16.52 -0.89
CA LYS A 393 -16.43 15.52 -1.73
C LYS A 393 -15.90 14.35 -0.91
N LEU A 394 -15.36 14.56 0.28
CA LEU A 394 -14.97 13.48 1.19
C LEU A 394 -16.19 12.63 1.56
N ASN A 395 -17.33 13.24 1.86
CA ASN A 395 -18.60 12.53 2.11
C ASN A 395 -19.02 11.66 0.91
N GLN A 396 -18.83 12.14 -0.32
CA GLN A 396 -19.11 11.39 -1.55
C GLN A 396 -18.16 10.18 -1.67
N LEU A 397 -16.86 10.39 -1.43
CA LEU A 397 -15.86 9.30 -1.42
C LEU A 397 -16.18 8.25 -0.36
N ASN A 398 -16.59 8.67 0.85
CA ASN A 398 -17.01 7.73 1.91
C ASN A 398 -18.22 6.88 1.47
N LYS A 399 -19.19 7.47 0.78
CA LYS A 399 -20.34 6.72 0.23
C LYS A 399 -19.90 5.76 -0.86
N ALA A 400 -19.01 6.18 -1.77
CA ALA A 400 -18.46 5.32 -2.82
C ALA A 400 -17.63 4.17 -2.23
N TYR A 401 -16.78 4.45 -1.22
CA TYR A 401 -15.99 3.45 -0.50
C TYR A 401 -16.85 2.26 -0.02
N LYS A 402 -18.03 2.55 0.53
CA LYS A 402 -18.96 1.53 1.07
C LYS A 402 -19.56 0.59 0.02
N GLN A 403 -19.41 0.92 -1.28
CA GLN A 403 -19.88 0.07 -2.38
C GLN A 403 -18.82 -0.94 -2.84
N TYR A 404 -17.56 -0.75 -2.44
CA TYR A 404 -16.49 -1.65 -2.79
C TYR A 404 -16.48 -2.90 -1.90
N ASN A 405 -16.17 -4.03 -2.53
CA ASN A 405 -15.95 -5.30 -1.85
C ASN A 405 -14.80 -6.05 -2.55
N PRO A 406 -13.54 -5.74 -2.22
CA PRO A 406 -12.39 -6.33 -2.91
C PRO A 406 -12.33 -7.85 -2.79
N GLY A 407 -12.76 -8.43 -1.67
CA GLY A 407 -12.80 -9.87 -1.48
C GLY A 407 -13.78 -10.56 -2.45
N LYS A 408 -14.97 -9.97 -2.66
CA LYS A 408 -15.94 -10.49 -3.64
C LYS A 408 -15.43 -10.39 -5.08
N VAL A 409 -14.69 -9.33 -5.41
CA VAL A 409 -14.07 -9.19 -6.73
C VAL A 409 -12.99 -10.26 -6.93
N LEU A 410 -12.15 -10.51 -5.93
CA LEU A 410 -11.15 -11.57 -5.98
C LEU A 410 -11.79 -12.95 -6.13
N GLU A 411 -12.82 -13.27 -5.35
CA GLU A 411 -13.57 -14.54 -5.45
C GLU A 411 -14.10 -14.76 -6.87
N ALA A 412 -14.72 -13.74 -7.47
CA ALA A 412 -15.24 -13.82 -8.83
C ALA A 412 -14.13 -14.05 -9.87
N GLU A 413 -12.97 -13.40 -9.71
CA GLU A 413 -11.83 -13.58 -10.62
C GLU A 413 -11.19 -14.98 -10.46
N ILE A 414 -11.08 -15.52 -9.24
CA ILE A 414 -10.64 -16.89 -9.02
C ILE A 414 -11.57 -17.87 -9.75
N HIS A 415 -12.87 -17.78 -9.54
CA HIS A 415 -13.83 -18.65 -10.21
C HIS A 415 -13.81 -18.50 -11.74
N ARG A 416 -13.59 -17.29 -12.27
CA ARG A 416 -13.46 -17.06 -13.71
C ARG A 416 -12.25 -17.79 -14.28
N LEU A 417 -11.09 -17.70 -13.63
CA LEU A 417 -9.85 -18.30 -14.09
C LEU A 417 -9.89 -19.82 -13.99
N MET A 418 -10.46 -20.38 -12.92
CA MET A 418 -10.59 -21.82 -12.74
C MET A 418 -11.56 -22.48 -13.76
N ARG A 419 -12.53 -21.73 -14.31
CA ARG A 419 -13.43 -22.25 -15.38
C ARG A 419 -12.74 -22.31 -16.72
N ILE A 420 -11.87 -21.35 -17.03
CA ILE A 420 -11.14 -21.32 -18.30
C ILE A 420 -10.18 -22.53 -18.43
N GLU A 421 -9.64 -23.02 -17.33
CA GLU A 421 -8.77 -24.21 -17.33
C GLU A 421 -9.56 -25.54 -17.46
N SER A 422 -10.85 -25.52 -17.21
CA SER A 422 -11.70 -26.72 -17.30
C SER A 422 -12.37 -26.90 -18.68
N GLU A 423 -12.26 -25.93 -19.57
CA GLU A 423 -12.68 -25.98 -20.98
C GLU A 423 -11.49 -26.26 -21.92
#